data_f2295d597ecbaf154d99993601121540
#
_entry.id   f2295d597ecbaf154d99993601121540
#
_cell.length_a   1.000
_cell.length_b   1.000
_cell.length_c   1.000
_cell.angle_alpha   90.00
_cell.angle_beta   90.00
_cell.angle_gamma   90.00
#
_symmetry.space_group_name_H-M   'P 1'
#
loop_
_entity.id
_entity.type
_entity.pdbx_description
1 polymer ?
#
loop_
_entity_poly.entity_id
_entity_poly.type
_entity_poly.pdbx_seq_one_letter_code
_entity_poly.pdbx_strand_id
1 'polypeptide(L)'
;TYIQMNFDGLKDDIIRMLSGEHVYVDTTEFRNDMRIIRSKNDVLTVLIHLGYLAYDGDAQECYLPNKEVADEMNNALKATTWEPLVKTIKNSKSLLEATISGNEQAVAKGIDQAHDEHTSILSYNDENSLACVLSVAYIWARNEYIIHREYATGKGYADLVMIPRRNVSKPALV
;
A
#
# COMPACT_ATOMS: atom_id res chain seq x y z
N THR A 1 4.34 19.83 5.38
CA THR A 1 3.81 20.47 6.61
C THR A 1 2.91 19.52 7.43
N TYR A 2 2.39 18.43 6.84
CA TYR A 2 1.57 17.45 7.59
C TYR A 2 2.38 16.28 8.18
N ILE A 3 3.65 16.16 7.90
CA ILE A 3 4.51 15.01 8.20
C ILE A 3 5.48 15.30 9.35
N GLN A 4 5.54 16.50 9.84
CA GLN A 4 6.10 16.80 11.16
C GLN A 4 5.13 16.45 12.31
N MET A 5 3.97 15.89 12.02
CA MET A 5 3.12 15.26 13.01
C MET A 5 3.78 13.94 13.41
N ASN A 6 4.67 14.04 14.39
CA ASN A 6 4.99 12.96 15.28
C ASN A 6 3.67 12.60 15.98
N PHE A 7 2.84 11.75 15.32
CA PHE A 7 1.67 11.21 15.99
C PHE A 7 2.19 10.51 17.23
N ASP A 8 1.79 10.98 18.38
CA ASP A 8 2.29 10.56 19.68
C ASP A 8 2.35 9.01 19.74
N GLY A 9 3.58 8.48 19.83
CA GLY A 9 3.84 7.06 19.94
C GLY A 9 3.90 6.26 18.63
N LEU A 10 3.62 6.82 17.45
CA LEU A 10 3.67 6.06 16.19
C LEU A 10 5.06 5.51 15.89
N LYS A 11 6.10 6.31 16.11
CA LYS A 11 7.49 5.88 15.91
C LYS A 11 7.86 4.75 16.86
N ASP A 12 7.43 4.86 18.12
CA ASP A 12 7.70 3.85 19.14
C ASP A 12 6.97 2.54 18.80
N ASP A 13 5.72 2.62 18.34
CA ASP A 13 4.96 1.45 17.91
C ASP A 13 5.61 0.76 16.71
N ILE A 14 6.15 1.50 15.75
CA ILE A 14 6.88 0.91 14.62
C ILE A 14 8.19 0.27 15.07
N ILE A 15 8.93 0.90 16.00
CA ILE A 15 10.16 0.32 16.58
C ILE A 15 9.83 -0.98 17.32
N ARG A 16 8.74 -1.03 18.08
CA ARG A 16 8.26 -2.24 18.74
C ARG A 16 7.93 -3.35 17.75
N MET A 17 7.21 -3.03 16.67
CA MET A 17 6.93 -4.00 15.60
C MET A 17 8.20 -4.49 14.90
N LEU A 18 9.21 -3.63 14.72
CA LEU A 18 10.52 -4.02 14.18
C LEU A 18 11.28 -4.97 15.13
N SER A 19 11.04 -4.88 16.43
CA SER A 19 11.57 -5.83 17.41
C SER A 19 10.78 -7.15 17.49
N GLY A 20 9.73 -7.30 16.69
CA GLY A 20 8.88 -8.50 16.64
C GLY A 20 7.69 -8.46 17.59
N GLU A 21 7.40 -7.31 18.20
CA GLU A 21 6.21 -7.14 19.03
C GLU A 21 4.97 -6.87 18.17
N HIS A 22 3.80 -7.19 18.74
CA HIS A 22 2.52 -6.76 18.24
C HIS A 22 2.11 -5.44 18.91
N VAL A 23 1.36 -4.61 18.22
CA VAL A 23 0.93 -3.30 18.70
C VAL A 23 -0.58 -3.18 18.56
N TYR A 24 -1.23 -2.76 19.63
CA TYR A 24 -2.66 -2.50 19.63
C TYR A 24 -3.02 -1.38 18.65
N VAL A 25 -4.08 -1.60 17.88
CA VAL A 25 -4.63 -0.61 16.94
C VAL A 25 -6.15 -0.63 16.97
N ASP A 26 -6.74 0.55 17.18
CA ASP A 26 -8.17 0.74 17.01
C ASP A 26 -8.46 1.10 15.55
N THR A 27 -9.07 0.17 14.84
CA THR A 27 -9.46 0.34 13.42
C THR A 27 -10.87 0.90 13.25
N THR A 28 -11.64 1.07 14.32
CA THR A 28 -13.06 1.43 14.26
C THR A 28 -13.30 2.91 13.94
N GLU A 29 -12.37 3.78 14.30
CA GLU A 29 -12.49 5.23 14.07
C GLU A 29 -12.11 5.65 12.65
N PHE A 30 -11.46 4.77 11.88
CA PHE A 30 -11.02 5.07 10.53
C PHE A 30 -12.18 5.14 9.54
N ARG A 31 -12.56 6.35 9.13
CA ARG A 31 -13.70 6.63 8.25
C ARG A 31 -13.40 6.46 6.75
N ASN A 32 -12.44 5.66 6.32
CA ASN A 32 -12.06 5.45 4.91
C ASN A 32 -11.75 6.74 4.11
N ASP A 33 -11.61 7.88 4.76
CA ASP A 33 -11.20 9.13 4.13
C ASP A 33 -9.71 9.39 4.41
N MET A 34 -8.85 8.81 3.58
CA MET A 34 -7.40 8.98 3.67
C MET A 34 -6.91 10.42 3.45
N ARG A 35 -7.81 11.37 3.20
CA ARG A 35 -7.47 12.80 3.16
C ARG A 35 -7.27 13.39 4.56
N ILE A 36 -7.71 12.66 5.59
CA ILE A 36 -7.71 13.15 6.96
C ILE A 36 -7.11 12.07 7.86
N ILE A 37 -5.78 11.97 7.87
CA ILE A 37 -5.04 11.20 8.88
C ILE A 37 -4.86 12.10 10.10
N ARG A 38 -5.47 11.76 11.23
CA ARG A 38 -5.50 12.57 12.46
C ARG A 38 -4.77 11.92 13.63
N SER A 39 -4.62 10.62 13.61
CA SER A 39 -4.08 9.84 14.71
C SER A 39 -3.09 8.78 14.24
N LYS A 40 -2.33 8.21 15.18
CA LYS A 40 -1.50 7.03 14.90
C LYS A 40 -2.33 5.82 14.45
N ASN A 41 -3.54 5.66 15.02
CA ASN A 41 -4.44 4.58 14.62
C ASN A 41 -4.87 4.69 13.16
N ASP A 42 -5.11 5.93 12.68
CA ASP A 42 -5.39 6.15 11.25
C ASP A 42 -4.23 5.70 10.37
N VAL A 43 -2.99 6.05 10.74
CA VAL A 43 -1.80 5.63 9.99
C VAL A 43 -1.64 4.12 10.01
N LEU A 44 -1.73 3.48 11.17
CA LEU A 44 -1.61 2.03 11.31
C LEU A 44 -2.71 1.32 10.54
N THR A 45 -3.96 1.81 10.61
CA THR A 45 -5.08 1.25 9.84
C THR A 45 -4.86 1.38 8.34
N VAL A 46 -4.35 2.52 7.86
CA VAL A 46 -3.95 2.67 6.46
C VAL A 46 -2.89 1.64 6.07
N LEU A 47 -1.85 1.46 6.88
CA LEU A 47 -0.78 0.50 6.61
C LEU A 47 -1.29 -0.96 6.60
N ILE A 48 -2.28 -1.29 7.45
CA ILE A 48 -2.97 -2.58 7.41
C ILE A 48 -3.73 -2.74 6.09
N HIS A 49 -4.54 -1.77 5.70
CA HIS A 49 -5.31 -1.81 4.45
C HIS A 49 -4.42 -1.88 3.21
N LEU A 50 -3.26 -1.28 3.25
CA LEU A 50 -2.26 -1.32 2.19
C LEU A 50 -1.46 -2.64 2.17
N GLY A 51 -1.60 -3.47 3.23
CA GLY A 51 -0.90 -4.75 3.34
C GLY A 51 0.56 -4.63 3.80
N TYR A 52 0.97 -3.48 4.32
CA TYR A 52 2.27 -3.33 4.99
C TYR A 52 2.27 -3.93 6.38
N LEU A 53 1.14 -3.90 7.07
CA LEU A 53 0.98 -4.53 8.37
C LEU A 53 -0.03 -5.67 8.29
N ALA A 54 0.26 -6.77 8.97
CA ALA A 54 -0.72 -7.79 9.27
C ALA A 54 -1.59 -7.34 10.45
N TYR A 55 -2.81 -7.86 10.54
CA TYR A 55 -3.77 -7.50 11.58
C TYR A 55 -4.44 -8.75 12.15
N ASP A 56 -4.39 -8.87 13.46
CA ASP A 56 -5.18 -9.84 14.23
C ASP A 56 -6.45 -9.16 14.75
N GLY A 57 -7.59 -9.53 14.18
CA GLY A 57 -8.88 -8.92 14.52
C GLY A 57 -9.39 -9.32 15.91
N ASP A 58 -8.99 -10.48 16.42
CA ASP A 58 -9.41 -10.96 17.75
C ASP A 58 -8.63 -10.23 18.85
N ALA A 59 -7.33 -10.04 18.66
CA ALA A 59 -6.48 -9.31 19.58
C ALA A 59 -6.51 -7.78 19.38
N GLN A 60 -7.03 -7.31 18.25
CA GLN A 60 -6.95 -5.91 17.81
C GLN A 60 -5.50 -5.41 17.74
N GLU A 61 -4.60 -6.24 17.22
CA GLU A 61 -3.18 -5.96 17.14
C GLU A 61 -2.68 -5.99 15.70
N CYS A 62 -1.71 -5.14 15.39
CA CYS A 62 -1.00 -5.18 14.11
C CYS A 62 0.49 -5.48 14.32
N TYR A 63 1.12 -6.06 13.28
CA TYR A 63 2.51 -6.48 13.29
C TYR A 63 3.09 -6.53 11.89
N LEU A 64 4.41 -6.59 11.78
CA LEU A 64 5.12 -6.72 10.50
C LEU A 64 5.03 -8.16 9.99
N PRO A 65 4.46 -8.39 8.78
CA PRO A 65 4.17 -9.74 8.31
C PRO A 65 5.41 -10.54 7.89
N ASN A 66 6.49 -9.86 7.51
CA ASN A 66 7.71 -10.49 7.00
C ASN A 66 8.92 -9.55 7.11
N LYS A 67 10.11 -10.10 6.82
CA LYS A 67 11.38 -9.38 6.92
C LYS A 67 11.50 -8.25 5.88
N GLU A 68 11.00 -8.45 4.66
CA GLU A 68 11.08 -7.45 3.59
C GLU A 68 10.37 -6.16 3.99
N VAL A 69 9.18 -6.28 4.55
CA VAL A 69 8.43 -5.13 5.06
C VAL A 69 9.13 -4.50 6.27
N ALA A 70 9.74 -5.31 7.14
CA ALA A 70 10.51 -4.80 8.27
C ALA A 70 11.73 -4.00 7.82
N ASP A 71 12.47 -4.47 6.82
CA ASP A 71 13.64 -3.79 6.26
C ASP A 71 13.23 -2.46 5.60
N GLU A 72 12.11 -2.44 4.86
CA GLU A 72 11.57 -1.22 4.25
C GLU A 72 11.14 -0.21 5.30
N MET A 73 10.43 -0.65 6.32
CA MET A 73 9.99 0.21 7.43
C MET A 73 11.19 0.80 8.20
N ASN A 74 12.24 0.00 8.42
CA ASN A 74 13.47 0.45 9.05
C ASN A 74 14.19 1.53 8.22
N ASN A 75 14.21 1.38 6.89
CA ASN A 75 14.76 2.38 5.98
C ASN A 75 13.94 3.67 6.00
N ALA A 76 12.61 3.58 6.02
CA ALA A 76 11.72 4.73 6.13
C ALA A 76 11.93 5.49 7.44
N LEU A 77 12.16 4.81 8.57
CA LEU A 77 12.49 5.44 9.85
C LEU A 77 13.81 6.21 9.82
N LYS A 78 14.83 5.66 9.14
CA LYS A 78 16.15 6.31 9.00
C LYS A 78 16.08 7.58 8.15
N ALA A 79 15.20 7.61 7.16
CA ALA A 79 15.04 8.72 6.23
C ALA A 79 14.34 9.95 6.85
N THR A 80 13.90 9.91 8.09
CA THR A 80 13.28 11.01 8.87
C THR A 80 12.03 11.66 8.27
N THR A 81 11.52 11.17 7.16
CA THR A 81 10.30 11.73 6.52
C THR A 81 9.39 10.62 6.02
N TRP A 82 8.12 10.70 6.40
CA TRP A 82 7.05 9.87 5.84
C TRP A 82 6.59 10.34 4.44
N GLU A 83 7.21 11.40 3.90
CA GLU A 83 6.89 11.96 2.59
C GLU A 83 6.89 10.93 1.47
N PRO A 84 7.87 10.00 1.37
CA PRO A 84 7.85 9.00 0.32
C PRO A 84 6.60 8.12 0.37
N LEU A 85 6.18 7.66 1.55
CA LEU A 85 5.00 6.81 1.70
C LEU A 85 3.71 7.55 1.33
N VAL A 86 3.54 8.78 1.82
CA VAL A 86 2.36 9.60 1.48
C VAL A 86 2.31 9.92 0.00
N LYS A 87 3.47 10.16 -0.62
CA LYS A 87 3.61 10.39 -2.06
C LYS A 87 3.20 9.13 -2.84
N THR A 88 3.71 7.96 -2.47
CA THR A 88 3.36 6.68 -3.09
C THR A 88 1.85 6.42 -3.02
N ILE A 89 1.23 6.65 -1.87
CA ILE A 89 -0.22 6.48 -1.70
C ILE A 89 -1.01 7.42 -2.62
N LYS A 90 -0.63 8.71 -2.69
CA LYS A 90 -1.28 9.69 -3.56
C LYS A 90 -1.11 9.34 -5.04
N ASN A 91 0.11 8.97 -5.44
CA ASN A 91 0.42 8.57 -6.82
C ASN A 91 -0.40 7.34 -7.22
N SER A 92 -0.49 6.34 -6.35
CA SER A 92 -1.28 5.13 -6.57
C SER A 92 -2.78 5.42 -6.75
N LYS A 93 -3.33 6.36 -5.99
CA LYS A 93 -4.73 6.79 -6.18
C LYS A 93 -4.93 7.43 -7.54
N SER A 94 -4.08 8.37 -7.91
CA SER A 94 -4.15 9.06 -9.20
C SER A 94 -3.96 8.09 -10.37
N LEU A 95 -3.09 7.10 -10.23
CA LEU A 95 -2.88 6.05 -11.21
C LEU A 95 -4.13 5.20 -11.41
N LEU A 96 -4.79 4.78 -10.32
CA LEU A 96 -6.04 4.03 -10.41
C LEU A 96 -7.14 4.85 -11.12
N GLU A 97 -7.29 6.12 -10.79
CA GLU A 97 -8.25 7.02 -11.43
C GLU A 97 -7.95 7.18 -12.93
N ALA A 98 -6.68 7.32 -13.30
CA ALA A 98 -6.24 7.37 -14.70
C ALA A 98 -6.56 6.08 -15.45
N THR A 99 -6.34 4.92 -14.82
CA THR A 99 -6.64 3.61 -15.40
C THR A 99 -8.14 3.45 -15.65
N ILE A 100 -8.96 3.78 -14.66
CA ILE A 100 -10.44 3.70 -14.80
C ILE A 100 -10.97 4.65 -15.89
N SER A 101 -10.35 5.82 -16.03
CA SER A 101 -10.73 6.80 -17.07
C SER A 101 -10.15 6.50 -18.45
N GLY A 102 -9.30 5.50 -18.60
CA GLY A 102 -8.65 5.15 -19.87
C GLY A 102 -7.58 6.16 -20.33
N ASN A 103 -6.98 6.91 -19.39
CA ASN A 103 -5.92 7.86 -19.71
C ASN A 103 -4.56 7.15 -19.79
N GLU A 104 -4.27 6.59 -20.98
CA GLU A 104 -3.06 5.79 -21.24
C GLU A 104 -1.76 6.52 -20.93
N GLN A 105 -1.67 7.82 -21.25
CA GLN A 105 -0.47 8.62 -21.02
C GLN A 105 -0.20 8.81 -19.51
N ALA A 106 -1.26 9.07 -18.74
CA ALA A 106 -1.13 9.21 -17.29
C ALA A 106 -0.80 7.87 -16.63
N VAL A 107 -1.33 6.76 -17.14
CA VAL A 107 -1.01 5.40 -16.68
C VAL A 107 0.44 5.07 -16.95
N ALA A 108 0.92 5.24 -18.19
CA ALA A 108 2.32 4.99 -18.55
C ALA A 108 3.28 5.79 -17.66
N LYS A 109 3.04 7.10 -17.52
CA LYS A 109 3.86 7.95 -16.66
C LYS A 109 3.83 7.54 -15.19
N GLY A 110 2.68 7.13 -14.68
CA GLY A 110 2.54 6.69 -13.28
C GLY A 110 3.26 5.38 -13.00
N ILE A 111 3.28 4.45 -13.97
CA ILE A 111 4.01 3.18 -13.87
C ILE A 111 5.52 3.45 -13.98
N ASP A 112 5.98 4.26 -14.94
CA ASP A 112 7.39 4.65 -15.06
C ASP A 112 7.91 5.27 -13.77
N GLN A 113 7.13 6.18 -13.18
CA GLN A 113 7.50 6.81 -11.92
C GLN A 113 7.59 5.80 -10.77
N ALA A 114 6.63 4.87 -10.67
CA ALA A 114 6.68 3.83 -9.66
C ALA A 114 7.87 2.89 -9.87
N HIS A 115 8.20 2.57 -11.12
CA HIS A 115 9.37 1.77 -11.48
C HIS A 115 10.65 2.48 -11.04
N ASP A 116 10.86 3.74 -11.39
CA ASP A 116 12.05 4.52 -11.02
C ASP A 116 12.20 4.66 -9.50
N GLU A 117 11.10 4.91 -8.78
CA GLU A 117 11.11 5.07 -7.31
C GLU A 117 11.42 3.75 -6.58
N HIS A 118 11.08 2.60 -7.15
CA HIS A 118 11.20 1.29 -6.49
C HIS A 118 12.26 0.35 -7.10
N THR A 119 12.85 0.68 -8.25
CA THR A 119 13.88 -0.15 -8.91
C THR A 119 15.17 -0.27 -8.07
N SER A 120 15.49 0.73 -7.26
CA SER A 120 16.66 0.67 -6.36
C SER A 120 16.49 -0.40 -5.25
N ILE A 121 15.26 -0.82 -4.97
CA ILE A 121 14.91 -1.83 -3.97
C ILE A 121 14.81 -3.21 -4.64
N LEU A 122 14.40 -3.23 -5.91
CA LEU A 122 14.18 -4.44 -6.70
C LEU A 122 15.32 -4.59 -7.72
N SER A 123 16.45 -5.12 -7.29
CA SER A 123 17.64 -5.31 -8.14
C SER A 123 17.48 -6.42 -9.20
N TYR A 124 16.26 -6.72 -9.63
CA TYR A 124 15.95 -7.78 -10.59
C TYR A 124 15.12 -7.25 -11.77
N ASN A 125 15.60 -7.56 -12.98
CA ASN A 125 14.89 -7.32 -14.25
C ASN A 125 14.12 -8.58 -14.68
N ASP A 126 13.29 -9.15 -13.81
CA ASP A 126 12.47 -10.30 -14.11
C ASP A 126 10.96 -9.99 -13.99
N GLU A 127 10.13 -10.90 -14.45
CA GLU A 127 8.67 -10.79 -14.43
C GLU A 127 8.10 -10.59 -13.01
N ASN A 128 8.74 -11.17 -12.00
CA ASN A 128 8.37 -11.01 -10.60
C ASN A 128 8.62 -9.57 -10.11
N SER A 129 9.68 -8.93 -10.58
CA SER A 129 10.00 -7.55 -10.25
C SER A 129 8.96 -6.58 -10.80
N LEU A 130 8.55 -6.75 -12.06
CA LEU A 130 7.49 -5.94 -12.66
C LEU A 130 6.17 -6.12 -11.92
N ALA A 131 5.80 -7.34 -11.59
CA ALA A 131 4.58 -7.62 -10.83
C ALA A 131 4.63 -7.00 -9.41
N CYS A 132 5.80 -6.92 -8.79
CA CYS A 132 6.00 -6.24 -7.52
C CYS A 132 5.82 -4.71 -7.68
N VAL A 133 6.44 -4.10 -8.69
CA VAL A 133 6.26 -2.67 -9.00
C VAL A 133 4.80 -2.33 -9.23
N LEU A 134 4.08 -3.13 -10.04
CA LEU A 134 2.65 -2.94 -10.28
C LEU A 134 1.83 -3.10 -8.99
N SER A 135 2.17 -4.04 -8.12
CA SER A 135 1.48 -4.22 -6.84
C SER A 135 1.63 -2.99 -5.93
N VAL A 136 2.79 -2.35 -5.93
CA VAL A 136 3.02 -1.09 -5.20
C VAL A 136 2.36 0.08 -5.90
N ALA A 137 2.48 0.17 -7.23
CA ALA A 137 1.88 1.25 -8.02
C ALA A 137 0.35 1.30 -7.86
N TYR A 138 -0.30 0.13 -7.71
CA TYR A 138 -1.75 0.03 -7.49
C TYR A 138 -2.13 -0.28 -6.04
N ILE A 139 -1.29 0.08 -5.08
CA ILE A 139 -1.55 -0.24 -3.66
C ILE A 139 -2.87 0.35 -3.15
N TRP A 140 -3.25 1.54 -3.62
CA TRP A 140 -4.54 2.16 -3.31
C TRP A 140 -5.73 1.34 -3.78
N ALA A 141 -5.60 0.62 -4.90
CA ALA A 141 -6.68 -0.18 -5.47
C ALA A 141 -7.20 -1.24 -4.49
N ARG A 142 -6.39 -1.71 -3.53
CA ARG A 142 -6.81 -2.68 -2.50
C ARG A 142 -7.98 -2.19 -1.64
N ASN A 143 -8.20 -0.89 -1.55
CA ASN A 143 -9.36 -0.33 -0.84
C ASN A 143 -10.68 -0.58 -1.57
N GLU A 144 -10.63 -0.63 -2.90
CA GLU A 144 -11.82 -0.69 -3.75
C GLU A 144 -11.95 -2.02 -4.49
N TYR A 145 -10.83 -2.75 -4.64
CA TYR A 145 -10.73 -3.97 -5.43
C TYR A 145 -10.10 -5.11 -4.63
N ILE A 146 -10.45 -6.32 -5.04
CA ILE A 146 -9.70 -7.54 -4.72
C ILE A 146 -8.71 -7.72 -5.87
N ILE A 147 -7.42 -7.75 -5.57
CA ILE A 147 -6.36 -7.87 -6.56
C ILE A 147 -5.88 -9.33 -6.60
N HIS A 148 -5.94 -9.94 -7.78
CA HIS A 148 -5.42 -11.27 -8.05
C HIS A 148 -4.23 -11.18 -9.01
N ARG A 149 -3.18 -11.94 -8.73
CA ARG A 149 -2.07 -12.19 -9.64
C ARG A 149 -2.25 -13.57 -10.26
N GLU A 150 -1.80 -13.71 -11.52
CA GLU A 150 -1.86 -14.99 -12.25
C GLU A 150 -3.27 -15.61 -12.23
N TYR A 151 -4.28 -14.80 -12.51
CA TYR A 151 -5.68 -15.22 -12.47
C TYR A 151 -6.02 -16.09 -13.68
N ALA A 152 -6.48 -17.33 -13.43
CA ALA A 152 -6.87 -18.26 -14.49
C ALA A 152 -8.12 -17.77 -15.24
N THR A 153 -7.99 -17.53 -16.54
CA THR A 153 -9.08 -17.01 -17.40
C THR A 153 -9.71 -18.10 -18.29
N GLY A 154 -9.36 -19.36 -18.08
CA GLY A 154 -9.85 -20.51 -18.83
C GLY A 154 -9.08 -20.83 -20.13
N LYS A 155 -8.42 -19.86 -20.76
CA LYS A 155 -7.52 -20.04 -21.92
C LYS A 155 -6.08 -19.62 -21.66
N GLY A 156 -5.78 -19.20 -20.42
CA GLY A 156 -4.49 -18.70 -20.00
C GLY A 156 -4.60 -18.04 -18.64
N TYR A 157 -3.60 -17.24 -18.32
CA TYR A 157 -3.54 -16.48 -17.08
C TYR A 157 -3.50 -14.99 -17.42
N ALA A 158 -4.21 -14.20 -16.60
CA ALA A 158 -4.04 -12.75 -16.60
C ALA A 158 -3.07 -12.39 -15.47
N ASP A 159 -2.04 -11.60 -15.76
CA ASP A 159 -0.99 -11.28 -14.83
C ASP A 159 -1.51 -10.50 -13.62
N LEU A 160 -2.46 -9.59 -13.85
CA LEU A 160 -3.10 -8.80 -12.81
C LEU A 160 -4.59 -8.61 -13.11
N VAL A 161 -5.44 -8.98 -12.16
CA VAL A 161 -6.89 -8.76 -12.23
C VAL A 161 -7.36 -8.05 -10.99
N MET A 162 -8.13 -6.97 -11.17
CA MET A 162 -8.71 -6.19 -10.09
C MET A 162 -10.24 -6.31 -10.17
N ILE A 163 -10.82 -7.05 -9.21
CA ILE A 163 -12.27 -7.26 -9.12
C ILE A 163 -12.84 -6.29 -8.09
N PRO A 164 -13.83 -5.43 -8.46
CA PRO A 164 -14.39 -4.46 -7.51
C PRO A 164 -15.02 -5.17 -6.32
N ARG A 165 -14.84 -4.59 -5.14
CA ARG A 165 -15.51 -5.05 -3.92
C ARG A 165 -17.02 -4.82 -4.02
N ARG A 166 -17.82 -5.57 -3.25
CA ARG A 166 -19.30 -5.58 -3.31
C ARG A 166 -19.96 -4.20 -3.26
N ASN A 167 -19.33 -3.23 -2.61
CA ASN A 167 -19.89 -1.88 -2.41
C ASN A 167 -19.29 -0.83 -3.37
N VAL A 168 -18.52 -1.28 -4.38
CA VAL A 168 -17.83 -0.41 -5.32
C VAL A 168 -18.44 -0.57 -6.71
N SER A 169 -19.06 0.50 -7.22
CA SER A 169 -19.63 0.53 -8.57
C SER A 169 -18.59 1.02 -9.59
N LYS A 170 -17.57 0.18 -9.84
CA LYS A 170 -16.49 0.45 -10.79
C LYS A 170 -16.26 -0.77 -11.67
N PRO A 171 -15.68 -0.62 -12.89
CA PRO A 171 -15.41 -1.75 -13.77
C PRO A 171 -14.31 -2.66 -13.17
N ALA A 172 -14.35 -3.95 -13.51
CA ALA A 172 -13.20 -4.82 -13.33
C ALA A 172 -12.10 -4.40 -14.32
N LEU A 173 -10.83 -4.51 -13.85
CA LEU A 173 -9.65 -4.18 -14.63
C LEU A 173 -8.79 -5.45 -14.81
N VAL A 174 -8.24 -5.63 -16.03
CA VAL A 174 -7.39 -6.76 -16.40
C VAL A 174 -6.15 -6.24 -17.10
#